data_9135b773d63b7d724ee95aa42e45e67b
#
_entry.id   9135b773d63b7d724ee95aa42e45e67b
#
_cell.length_a   1.000
_cell.length_b   1.000
_cell.length_c   1.000
_cell.angle_alpha   90.00
_cell.angle_beta   90.00
_cell.angle_gamma   90.00
#
_symmetry.space_group_name_H-M   'P 1'
#
loop_
_entity.id
_entity.type
_entity.pdbx_description
1 polymer ?
#
loop_
_entity_poly.entity_id
_entity_poly.type
_entity_poly.pdbx_seq_one_letter_code
_entity_poly.pdbx_strand_id
1 'polypeptide(L)'
;MKINFEFGFSKALNFMKRGIRVSRTNMEGFVGLKWGIGEANTSPYFYHVTNVATKPEYGKVWKPSTADLLAEDWITAEDKLDLI
;
A
#
# COMPACT_ATOMS: atom_id res chain seq x y z
N MET A 1 21.65 7.75 3.18
CA MET A 1 21.64 6.55 4.03
C MET A 1 20.71 5.50 3.43
N LYS A 2 21.15 4.26 3.41
CA LYS A 2 20.33 3.20 2.84
C LYS A 2 19.23 2.80 3.84
N ILE A 3 18.01 2.65 3.34
CA ILE A 3 16.88 2.20 4.14
C ILE A 3 16.89 0.67 4.14
N ASN A 4 17.06 0.06 5.31
CA ASN A 4 17.24 -1.38 5.40
C ASN A 4 15.95 -2.19 5.38
N PHE A 5 14.78 -1.54 5.42
CA PHE A 5 13.50 -2.22 5.46
C PHE A 5 12.68 -2.04 4.16
N GLU A 6 13.34 -1.64 3.09
CA GLU A 6 12.70 -1.60 1.76
C GLU A 6 12.58 -3.01 1.19
N PHE A 7 11.56 -3.21 0.38
CA PHE A 7 11.29 -4.51 -0.22
C PHE A 7 10.59 -4.33 -1.57
N GLY A 8 10.46 -5.44 -2.29
CA GLY A 8 9.77 -5.46 -3.57
C GLY A 8 8.26 -5.57 -3.44
N PHE A 9 7.57 -5.51 -4.57
CA PHE A 9 6.11 -5.51 -4.58
C PHE A 9 5.50 -6.81 -4.04
N SER A 10 6.17 -7.94 -4.26
CA SER A 10 5.67 -9.23 -3.76
C SER A 10 5.48 -9.21 -2.25
N LYS A 11 6.47 -8.68 -1.54
CA LYS A 11 6.38 -8.54 -0.09
C LYS A 11 5.37 -7.46 0.31
N ALA A 12 5.32 -6.37 -0.46
CA ALA A 12 4.32 -5.32 -0.24
C ALA A 12 2.91 -5.90 -0.31
N LEU A 13 2.65 -6.74 -1.32
CA LEU A 13 1.35 -7.39 -1.48
C LEU A 13 1.02 -8.27 -0.28
N ASN A 14 1.99 -9.01 0.23
CA ASN A 14 1.78 -9.83 1.43
C ASN A 14 1.39 -9.00 2.65
N PHE A 15 2.01 -7.84 2.83
CA PHE A 15 1.62 -6.92 3.88
C PHE A 15 0.19 -6.43 3.68
N MET A 16 -0.15 -6.04 2.45
CA MET A 16 -1.50 -5.54 2.16
C MET A 16 -2.58 -6.59 2.40
N LYS A 17 -2.26 -7.87 2.13
CA LYS A 17 -3.19 -8.97 2.42
C LYS A 17 -3.47 -9.12 3.90
N ARG A 18 -2.59 -8.63 4.76
CA ARG A 18 -2.77 -8.64 6.21
C ARG A 18 -3.42 -7.36 6.73
N GLY A 19 -3.81 -6.47 5.83
CA GLY A 19 -4.40 -5.20 6.22
C GLY A 19 -3.39 -4.09 6.53
N ILE A 20 -2.12 -4.30 6.21
CA ILE A 20 -1.07 -3.31 6.44
C ILE A 20 -0.89 -2.49 5.18
N ARG A 21 -1.01 -1.18 5.29
CA ARG A 21 -0.78 -0.28 4.17
C ARG A 21 0.70 -0.16 3.88
N VAL A 22 1.03 0.06 2.63
CA VAL A 22 2.41 0.22 2.17
C VAL A 22 2.53 1.48 1.33
N SER A 23 3.76 1.86 1.03
CA SER A 23 4.04 2.99 0.16
C SER A 23 5.40 2.79 -0.48
N ARG A 24 5.69 3.57 -1.50
CA ARG A 24 7.05 3.70 -2.00
C ARG A 24 7.69 4.89 -1.29
N THR A 25 9.01 4.91 -1.18
CA THR A 25 9.71 5.95 -0.43
C THR A 25 9.47 7.35 -0.97
N ASN A 26 9.23 7.47 -2.28
CA ASN A 26 8.96 8.76 -2.92
C ASN A 26 7.50 8.94 -3.35
N MET A 27 6.63 8.04 -2.93
CA MET A 27 5.20 8.13 -3.25
C MET A 27 4.49 9.02 -2.24
N GLU A 28 3.59 9.87 -2.72
CA GLU A 28 2.72 10.62 -1.83
C GLU A 28 1.58 9.71 -1.37
N GLY A 29 1.41 9.59 -0.07
CA GLY A 29 0.35 8.79 0.50
C GLY A 29 0.68 7.30 0.63
N PHE A 30 -0.36 6.50 0.72
CA PHE A 30 -0.26 5.08 1.05
C PHE A 30 -1.24 4.28 0.22
N VAL A 31 -0.90 3.03 -0.05
CA VAL A 31 -1.80 2.12 -0.76
C VAL A 31 -2.10 0.90 0.11
N GLY A 32 -3.25 0.32 -0.10
CA GLY A 32 -3.67 -0.86 0.62
C GLY A 32 -4.60 -1.72 -0.22
N LEU A 33 -5.00 -2.85 0.33
CA LEU A 33 -5.90 -3.77 -0.31
C LEU A 33 -7.20 -3.83 0.49
N LYS A 34 -8.31 -3.53 -0.16
CA LYS A 34 -9.63 -3.69 0.45
C LYS A 34 -10.22 -5.02 0.00
N TRP A 35 -10.47 -5.88 0.97
CA TRP A 35 -11.14 -7.15 0.71
C TRP A 35 -12.65 -6.94 0.69
N GLY A 36 -13.34 -7.68 -0.17
CA GLY A 36 -14.79 -7.67 -0.19
C GLY A 36 -15.40 -8.53 0.91
N ILE A 37 -14.95 -8.38 2.13
CA ILE A 37 -15.39 -9.22 3.26
C ILE A 37 -16.83 -8.88 3.63
N GLY A 38 -17.68 -9.90 3.69
CA GLY A 38 -19.07 -9.74 4.11
C GLY A 38 -20.01 -9.30 3.00
N GLU A 39 -19.52 -9.06 1.79
CA GLU A 39 -20.34 -8.69 0.65
C GLU A 39 -20.08 -9.67 -0.49
N ALA A 40 -21.07 -10.45 -0.84
CA ALA A 40 -20.92 -11.61 -1.72
C ALA A 40 -20.35 -11.28 -3.10
N ASN A 41 -20.54 -10.06 -3.58
CA ASN A 41 -20.16 -9.68 -4.94
C ASN A 41 -19.03 -8.66 -5.02
N THR A 42 -18.37 -8.37 -3.92
CA THR A 42 -17.30 -7.38 -3.90
C THR A 42 -15.96 -8.06 -4.13
N SER A 43 -15.30 -7.71 -5.23
CA SER A 43 -13.94 -8.18 -5.50
C SER A 43 -12.93 -7.34 -4.73
N PRO A 44 -11.84 -7.92 -4.26
CA PRO A 44 -10.76 -7.14 -3.66
C PRO A 44 -10.22 -6.10 -4.65
N TYR A 45 -9.82 -4.95 -4.13
CA TYR A 45 -9.21 -3.93 -4.97
C TYR A 45 -8.18 -3.13 -4.17
N PHE A 46 -7.21 -2.58 -4.87
CA PHE A 46 -6.24 -1.67 -4.26
C PHE A 46 -6.83 -0.27 -4.17
N TYR A 47 -6.46 0.45 -3.11
CA TYR A 47 -6.87 1.83 -2.92
C TYR A 47 -5.67 2.69 -2.54
N HIS A 48 -5.78 3.99 -2.79
CA HIS A 48 -4.76 4.98 -2.42
C HIS A 48 -5.39 6.04 -1.55
N VAL A 49 -4.72 6.37 -0.45
CA VAL A 49 -5.12 7.44 0.46
C VAL A 49 -3.92 8.35 0.72
N THR A 50 -4.15 9.63 0.93
CA THR A 50 -3.08 10.59 1.21
C THR A 50 -2.79 10.71 2.70
N ASN A 51 -3.75 10.33 3.54
CA ASN A 51 -3.61 10.38 4.99
C ASN A 51 -3.76 8.96 5.53
N VAL A 52 -2.83 8.56 6.38
CA VAL A 52 -2.82 7.20 6.94
C VAL A 52 -4.07 6.87 7.74
N ALA A 53 -4.76 7.89 8.28
CA ALA A 53 -5.98 7.70 9.05
C ALA A 53 -7.24 7.58 8.18
N THR A 54 -7.14 7.82 6.87
CA THR A 54 -8.28 7.76 5.99
C THR A 54 -8.74 6.32 5.81
N LYS A 55 -10.05 6.08 5.93
CA LYS A 55 -10.63 4.75 5.71
C LYS A 55 -10.53 4.36 4.23
N PRO A 56 -10.38 3.05 3.93
CA PRO A 56 -10.28 2.59 2.54
C PRO A 56 -11.40 3.07 1.63
N GLU A 57 -12.62 3.12 2.13
CA GLU A 57 -13.78 3.50 1.32
C GLU A 57 -13.73 4.96 0.86
N TYR A 58 -12.90 5.78 1.49
CA TYR A 58 -12.69 7.17 1.06
C TYR A 58 -11.45 7.35 0.20
N GLY A 59 -10.73 6.27 -0.05
CA GLY A 59 -9.60 6.30 -0.95
C GLY A 59 -10.02 6.21 -2.40
N LYS A 60 -9.06 6.41 -3.28
CA LYS A 60 -9.28 6.22 -4.72
C LYS A 60 -8.81 4.82 -5.11
N VAL A 61 -9.51 4.20 -6.06
CA VAL A 61 -9.04 2.95 -6.62
C VAL A 61 -7.66 3.18 -7.21
N TRP A 62 -6.74 2.29 -6.87
CA TRP A 62 -5.35 2.39 -7.32
C TRP A 62 -4.97 1.19 -8.18
N LYS A 63 -4.30 1.44 -9.27
CA LYS A 63 -3.77 0.40 -10.14
C LYS A 63 -2.28 0.55 -10.22
N PRO A 64 -1.51 -0.51 -9.89
CA PRO A 64 -0.06 -0.41 -9.97
C PRO A 64 0.39 -0.29 -11.42
N SER A 65 1.35 0.59 -11.66
CA SER A 65 2.02 0.67 -12.95
C SER A 65 3.09 -0.42 -13.03
N THR A 66 3.65 -0.61 -14.22
CA THR A 66 4.78 -1.52 -14.38
C THR A 66 5.94 -1.09 -13.48
N ALA A 67 6.18 0.21 -13.37
CA ALA A 67 7.23 0.73 -12.50
C ALA A 67 6.96 0.38 -11.04
N ASP A 68 5.71 0.45 -10.60
CA ASP A 68 5.34 0.07 -9.22
C ASP A 68 5.58 -1.41 -8.97
N LEU A 69 5.25 -2.26 -9.94
CA LEU A 69 5.41 -3.70 -9.79
C LEU A 69 6.88 -4.13 -9.75
N LEU A 70 7.74 -3.39 -10.43
CA LEU A 70 9.17 -3.70 -10.49
C LEU A 70 9.99 -2.98 -9.42
N ALA A 71 9.37 -2.06 -8.68
CA ALA A 71 10.07 -1.27 -7.68
C ALA A 71 10.54 -2.11 -6.51
N GLU A 72 11.67 -1.72 -5.94
CA GLU A 72 12.28 -2.38 -4.79
C GLU A 72 12.33 -1.44 -3.56
N ASP A 73 11.62 -0.32 -3.64
CA ASP A 73 11.62 0.69 -2.60
C ASP A 73 10.28 0.78 -1.85
N TRP A 74 9.57 -0.33 -1.79
CA TRP A 74 8.34 -0.40 -1.01
C TRP A 74 8.66 -0.49 0.48
N ILE A 75 7.87 0.20 1.30
CA ILE A 75 7.99 0.14 2.76
C ILE A 75 6.58 0.12 3.36
N THR A 76 6.48 -0.30 4.62
CA THR A 76 5.19 -0.23 5.31
C THR A 76 4.85 1.23 5.62
N ALA A 77 3.56 1.52 5.80
CA ALA A 77 3.12 2.86 6.17
C ALA A 77 3.76 3.31 7.49
N GLU A 78 3.84 2.40 8.46
CA GLU A 78 4.45 2.69 9.76
C GLU A 78 5.90 3.10 9.60
N ASP A 79 6.68 2.33 8.84
CA ASP A 79 8.09 2.64 8.62
C ASP A 79 8.26 3.96 7.87
N LYS A 80 7.38 4.24 6.92
CA LYS A 80 7.44 5.50 6.18
C LYS A 80 7.19 6.69 7.09
N LEU A 81 6.24 6.59 7.99
CA LEU A 81 5.94 7.67 8.94
C LEU A 81 7.12 7.92 9.87
N ASP A 82 7.89 6.91 10.20
CA ASP A 82 9.06 7.05 11.04
C ASP A 82 10.22 7.78 10.34
N LEU A 83 10.16 7.89 9.00
CA LEU A 83 11.19 8.60 8.24
C LEU A 83 10.98 10.11 8.19
N ILE A 84 9.84 10.60 8.63
CA ILE A 84 9.50 12.03 8.55
C ILE A 84 9.99 12.79 9.76
#